data_02a9780eb334b47bfd8d0abbe6471971
#
_entry.id   02a9780eb334b47bfd8d0abbe6471971
#
_cell.length_a   1.000
_cell.length_b   1.000
_cell.length_c   1.000
_cell.angle_alpha   90.00
_cell.angle_beta   90.00
_cell.angle_gamma   90.00
#
_symmetry.space_group_name_H-M   'P 1'
#
loop_
_entity.id
_entity.type
_entity.pdbx_description
1 polymer ?
#
loop_
_entity_poly.entity_id
_entity_poly.type
_entity_poly.pdbx_seq_one_letter_code
_entity_poly.pdbx_strand_id
1 'polypeptide(L)'
;MSFARSGLSSLFLLVGALSLPVQAAAPVKRARPAAKAGALAPGGYRWLEEGPLDGPIHLVISIDRQMAHVYSGDRLVGMASVSTGMAGHSTPIGDYPILQKNQWHRSNLYSNAPMPFMQRLTWDGIALHAGHNPGYPASHGCIRLPYAFAQKLFGMTSLGGLVTVTRDRLHPSLTIEQMAAADAMAKVTAPAPAKPVLDIDPIIFVPRVSRR
;
A
#
# COMPACT_ATOMS: atom_id res chain seq x y z
N MET A 1 80.77 61.19 4.81
CA MET A 1 79.67 61.27 3.91
C MET A 1 79.39 59.91 3.42
N SER A 2 78.37 59.26 3.95
CA SER A 2 77.95 57.91 3.48
C SER A 2 76.42 57.77 3.75
N PHE A 3 75.71 57.61 2.66
CA PHE A 3 74.27 57.49 2.66
C PHE A 3 73.89 56.02 2.87
N ALA A 4 73.11 55.77 3.91
CA ALA A 4 72.48 54.49 4.15
C ALA A 4 71.17 54.39 3.35
N ARG A 5 71.00 53.34 2.55
CA ARG A 5 69.76 52.99 1.89
C ARG A 5 69.04 51.91 2.68
N SER A 6 67.87 52.28 3.16
CA SER A 6 66.93 51.38 3.82
C SER A 6 66.20 50.53 2.76
N GLY A 7 66.30 49.21 2.88
CA GLY A 7 65.54 48.27 2.05
C GLY A 7 64.22 47.92 2.74
N LEU A 8 63.08 48.22 2.09
CA LEU A 8 61.76 47.73 2.47
C LEU A 8 61.61 46.30 1.92
N SER A 9 61.53 45.31 2.82
CA SER A 9 61.11 43.95 2.49
C SER A 9 59.61 43.87 2.46
N SER A 10 59.04 43.74 1.29
CA SER A 10 57.61 43.41 1.10
C SER A 10 57.36 41.93 1.33
N LEU A 11 56.66 41.59 2.39
CA LEU A 11 56.20 40.26 2.71
C LEU A 11 54.92 39.96 1.89
N PHE A 12 55.05 39.18 0.82
CA PHE A 12 53.89 38.67 0.07
C PHE A 12 53.26 37.49 0.84
N LEU A 13 52.07 37.69 1.44
CA LEU A 13 51.23 36.62 1.96
C LEU A 13 50.58 35.90 0.82
N LEU A 14 51.04 34.69 0.53
CA LEU A 14 50.37 33.75 -0.39
C LEU A 14 49.16 33.15 0.32
N VAL A 15 47.97 33.65 -0.01
CA VAL A 15 46.71 32.99 0.39
C VAL A 15 46.48 31.83 -0.53
N GLY A 16 46.83 30.62 -0.08
CA GLY A 16 46.54 29.38 -0.77
C GLY A 16 45.02 29.08 -0.68
N ALA A 17 44.31 29.24 -1.79
CA ALA A 17 42.94 28.77 -1.90
C ALA A 17 42.90 27.24 -1.91
N LEU A 18 42.47 26.60 -0.80
CA LEU A 18 42.15 25.17 -0.77
C LEU A 18 40.88 24.93 -1.58
N SER A 19 41.02 24.54 -2.83
CA SER A 19 39.93 24.00 -3.64
C SER A 19 39.63 22.56 -3.20
N LEU A 20 38.52 22.38 -2.44
CA LEU A 20 37.97 21.06 -2.16
C LEU A 20 37.45 20.42 -3.47
N PRO A 21 37.77 19.16 -3.76
CA PRO A 21 37.21 18.50 -4.94
C PRO A 21 35.71 18.34 -4.76
N VAL A 22 34.92 18.96 -5.64
CA VAL A 22 33.50 18.66 -5.78
C VAL A 22 33.39 17.21 -6.26
N GLN A 23 32.98 16.35 -5.34
CA GLN A 23 32.71 14.96 -5.64
C GLN A 23 31.48 14.90 -6.54
N ALA A 24 31.67 14.58 -7.82
CA ALA A 24 30.60 14.39 -8.77
C ALA A 24 29.69 13.27 -8.23
N ALA A 25 28.44 13.60 -7.91
CA ALA A 25 27.44 12.64 -7.53
C ALA A 25 27.31 11.59 -8.65
N ALA A 26 27.36 10.31 -8.29
CA ALA A 26 27.18 9.22 -9.23
C ALA A 26 25.85 9.41 -9.98
N PRO A 27 25.77 9.09 -11.29
CA PRO A 27 24.54 9.26 -12.04
C PRO A 27 23.44 8.41 -11.41
N VAL A 28 22.42 9.08 -10.88
CA VAL A 28 21.19 8.43 -10.46
C VAL A 28 20.66 7.71 -11.69
N LYS A 29 20.67 6.37 -11.68
CA LYS A 29 20.03 5.56 -12.72
C LYS A 29 18.59 6.03 -12.81
N ARG A 30 18.24 6.82 -13.83
CA ARG A 30 16.87 7.18 -14.13
C ARG A 30 16.09 5.87 -14.24
N ALA A 31 15.11 5.68 -13.34
CA ALA A 31 14.15 4.60 -13.46
C ALA A 31 13.60 4.61 -14.89
N ARG A 32 13.66 3.47 -15.58
CA ARG A 32 13.05 3.34 -16.91
C ARG A 32 11.60 3.77 -16.77
N PRO A 33 11.06 4.60 -17.69
CA PRO A 33 9.65 4.98 -17.64
C PRO A 33 8.84 3.69 -17.58
N ALA A 34 8.01 3.57 -16.55
CA ALA A 34 7.11 2.43 -16.41
C ALA A 34 6.34 2.28 -17.73
N ALA A 35 6.42 1.10 -18.32
CA ALA A 35 5.68 0.80 -19.54
C ALA A 35 4.23 1.23 -19.28
N LYS A 36 3.62 1.96 -20.24
CA LYS A 36 2.22 2.43 -20.16
C LYS A 36 1.38 1.28 -19.59
N ALA A 37 0.98 1.41 -18.34
CA ALA A 37 0.16 0.41 -17.69
C ALA A 37 -1.22 0.48 -18.35
N GLY A 38 -1.39 -0.26 -19.43
CA GLY A 38 -2.68 -0.47 -20.05
C GLY A 38 -3.62 -1.10 -19.01
N ALA A 39 -4.88 -0.73 -19.02
CA ALA A 39 -5.88 -1.33 -18.15
C ALA A 39 -5.81 -2.87 -18.30
N LEU A 40 -5.66 -3.57 -17.17
CA LEU A 40 -5.67 -5.03 -17.17
C LEU A 40 -7.11 -5.52 -17.41
N ALA A 41 -7.26 -6.56 -18.19
CA ALA A 41 -8.53 -7.26 -18.30
C ALA A 41 -8.98 -7.81 -16.93
N PRO A 42 -10.28 -8.04 -16.69
CA PRO A 42 -10.75 -8.69 -15.49
C PRO A 42 -9.99 -10.00 -15.22
N GLY A 43 -9.48 -10.16 -13.99
CA GLY A 43 -8.63 -11.32 -13.64
C GLY A 43 -7.18 -11.24 -14.16
N GLY A 44 -6.84 -10.20 -14.92
CA GLY A 44 -5.47 -9.98 -15.41
C GLY A 44 -4.55 -9.47 -14.32
N TYR A 45 -3.27 -9.82 -14.43
CA TYR A 45 -2.21 -9.32 -13.56
C TYR A 45 -0.88 -9.27 -14.31
N ARG A 46 0.08 -8.56 -13.73
CA ARG A 46 1.45 -8.50 -14.24
C ARG A 46 2.43 -8.34 -13.08
N TRP A 47 3.52 -9.12 -13.09
CA TRP A 47 4.71 -8.86 -12.31
C TRP A 47 5.71 -8.13 -13.21
N LEU A 48 6.25 -7.00 -12.74
CA LEU A 48 7.05 -6.09 -13.56
C LEU A 48 8.53 -6.42 -13.52
N GLU A 49 8.98 -7.01 -12.43
CA GLU A 49 10.38 -7.40 -12.26
C GLU A 49 10.52 -8.74 -11.54
N GLU A 50 11.50 -9.51 -11.98
CA GLU A 50 12.01 -10.70 -11.31
C GLU A 50 13.37 -10.33 -10.72
N GLY A 51 13.41 -10.00 -9.44
CA GLY A 51 14.65 -9.60 -8.76
C GLY A 51 14.46 -9.55 -7.25
N PRO A 52 15.53 -9.32 -6.50
CA PRO A 52 15.42 -9.17 -5.05
C PRO A 52 14.50 -8.00 -4.70
N LEU A 53 13.78 -8.16 -3.59
CA LEU A 53 12.92 -7.13 -3.04
C LEU A 53 13.78 -6.14 -2.25
N ASP A 54 13.70 -4.85 -2.58
CA ASP A 54 14.58 -3.81 -2.04
C ASP A 54 14.00 -3.12 -0.79
N GLY A 55 12.89 -3.61 -0.25
CA GLY A 55 12.24 -3.03 0.92
C GLY A 55 10.94 -3.74 1.30
N PRO A 56 10.21 -3.21 2.30
CA PRO A 56 8.95 -3.76 2.73
C PRO A 56 7.94 -3.79 1.58
N ILE A 57 7.10 -4.82 1.60
CA ILE A 57 5.99 -4.93 0.63
C ILE A 57 4.83 -4.07 1.12
N HIS A 58 4.42 -3.15 0.25
CA HIS A 58 3.24 -2.32 0.43
C HIS A 58 2.25 -2.59 -0.70
N LEU A 59 1.02 -2.93 -0.37
CA LEU A 59 -0.06 -3.14 -1.33
C LEU A 59 -1.00 -1.94 -1.32
N VAL A 60 -1.28 -1.37 -2.50
CA VAL A 60 -2.22 -0.27 -2.66
C VAL A 60 -3.37 -0.69 -3.55
N ILE A 61 -4.61 -0.58 -3.02
CA ILE A 61 -5.84 -0.94 -3.70
C ILE A 61 -6.59 0.33 -4.09
N SER A 62 -6.78 0.55 -5.39
CA SER A 62 -7.66 1.60 -5.91
C SER A 62 -9.05 1.03 -6.17
N ILE A 63 -10.04 1.47 -5.37
CA ILE A 63 -11.44 1.06 -5.54
C ILE A 63 -11.98 1.55 -6.89
N ASP A 64 -11.73 2.81 -7.25
CA ASP A 64 -12.28 3.39 -8.48
C ASP A 64 -11.69 2.79 -9.76
N ARG A 65 -10.46 2.27 -9.69
CA ARG A 65 -9.79 1.60 -10.81
C ARG A 65 -9.97 0.09 -10.80
N GLN A 66 -10.43 -0.49 -9.70
CA GLN A 66 -10.46 -1.94 -9.46
C GLN A 66 -9.07 -2.56 -9.74
N MET A 67 -8.04 -1.95 -9.14
CA MET A 67 -6.64 -2.30 -9.35
C MET A 67 -5.91 -2.44 -8.02
N ALA A 68 -5.00 -3.38 -7.97
CA ALA A 68 -3.98 -3.53 -6.93
C ALA A 68 -2.61 -3.20 -7.51
N HIS A 69 -1.78 -2.47 -6.74
CA HIS A 69 -0.38 -2.19 -7.03
C HIS A 69 0.45 -2.69 -5.86
N VAL A 70 1.51 -3.45 -6.15
CA VAL A 70 2.45 -3.98 -5.16
C VAL A 70 3.76 -3.24 -5.29
N TYR A 71 4.21 -2.67 -4.21
CA TYR A 71 5.48 -1.97 -4.11
C TYR A 71 6.45 -2.77 -3.23
N SER A 72 7.75 -2.70 -3.56
CA SER A 72 8.86 -3.10 -2.71
C SER A 72 9.70 -1.86 -2.46
N GLY A 73 9.65 -1.28 -1.25
CA GLY A 73 10.08 0.10 -1.05
C GLY A 73 9.32 1.03 -2.00
N ASP A 74 10.04 1.88 -2.74
CA ASP A 74 9.45 2.82 -3.70
C ASP A 74 9.22 2.23 -5.11
N ARG A 75 9.58 0.97 -5.33
CA ARG A 75 9.54 0.34 -6.62
C ARG A 75 8.26 -0.45 -6.83
N LEU A 76 7.49 -0.12 -7.90
CA LEU A 76 6.35 -0.92 -8.32
C LEU A 76 6.84 -2.25 -8.89
N VAL A 77 6.47 -3.36 -8.26
CA VAL A 77 6.90 -4.72 -8.63
C VAL A 77 5.77 -5.58 -9.19
N GLY A 78 4.52 -5.19 -8.99
CA GLY A 78 3.39 -5.95 -9.51
C GLY A 78 2.10 -5.15 -9.57
N MET A 79 1.17 -5.59 -10.43
CA MET A 79 -0.17 -5.04 -10.51
C MET A 79 -1.18 -6.12 -10.89
N ALA A 80 -2.41 -5.97 -10.43
CA ALA A 80 -3.51 -6.87 -10.77
C ALA A 80 -4.84 -6.11 -10.85
N SER A 81 -5.75 -6.58 -11.71
CA SER A 81 -7.15 -6.20 -11.58
C SER A 81 -7.75 -6.91 -10.38
N VAL A 82 -8.64 -6.23 -9.66
CA VAL A 82 -9.28 -6.75 -8.44
C VAL A 82 -10.80 -6.62 -8.55
N SER A 83 -11.53 -7.26 -7.62
CA SER A 83 -12.94 -7.00 -7.42
C SER A 83 -13.18 -6.71 -5.94
N THR A 84 -13.52 -5.46 -5.64
CA THR A 84 -13.80 -4.98 -4.28
C THR A 84 -15.26 -5.14 -3.89
N GLY A 85 -15.66 -4.62 -2.75
CA GLY A 85 -17.03 -4.64 -2.23
C GLY A 85 -18.02 -3.91 -3.14
N MET A 86 -19.18 -4.55 -3.39
CA MET A 86 -20.29 -3.97 -4.15
C MET A 86 -21.04 -2.90 -3.34
N ALA A 87 -21.98 -2.22 -4.00
CA ALA A 87 -22.89 -1.27 -3.33
C ALA A 87 -23.59 -1.92 -2.12
N GLY A 88 -23.61 -1.25 -0.99
CA GLY A 88 -24.12 -1.78 0.29
C GLY A 88 -23.11 -2.64 1.07
N HIS A 89 -22.02 -3.07 0.45
CA HIS A 89 -20.95 -3.88 1.05
C HIS A 89 -19.57 -3.35 0.66
N SER A 90 -19.39 -2.03 0.66
CA SER A 90 -18.17 -1.39 0.19
C SER A 90 -16.94 -1.81 0.99
N THR A 91 -15.82 -2.03 0.29
CA THR A 91 -14.51 -2.16 0.94
C THR A 91 -14.16 -0.83 1.62
N PRO A 92 -13.89 -0.79 2.94
CA PRO A 92 -13.58 0.45 3.63
C PRO A 92 -12.22 1.00 3.22
N ILE A 93 -12.14 2.34 3.09
CA ILE A 93 -10.90 3.06 2.80
C ILE A 93 -10.04 3.14 4.06
N GLY A 94 -8.74 3.10 3.93
CA GLY A 94 -7.79 3.25 5.03
C GLY A 94 -6.53 2.42 4.87
N ASP A 95 -5.69 2.46 5.90
CA ASP A 95 -4.47 1.68 6.02
C ASP A 95 -4.69 0.51 6.96
N TYR A 96 -4.37 -0.67 6.50
CA TYR A 96 -4.63 -1.92 7.21
C TYR A 96 -3.35 -2.74 7.31
N PRO A 97 -2.95 -3.14 8.53
CA PRO A 97 -1.95 -4.19 8.66
C PRO A 97 -2.57 -5.55 8.31
N ILE A 98 -1.78 -6.45 7.75
CA ILE A 98 -2.20 -7.85 7.59
C ILE A 98 -2.25 -8.50 8.98
N LEU A 99 -3.45 -8.79 9.46
CA LEU A 99 -3.70 -9.31 10.82
C LEU A 99 -3.56 -10.83 10.92
N GLN A 100 -3.87 -11.54 9.83
CA GLN A 100 -3.86 -13.00 9.78
C GLN A 100 -3.63 -13.46 8.34
N LYS A 101 -2.94 -14.60 8.18
CA LYS A 101 -2.74 -15.24 6.88
C LYS A 101 -3.16 -16.71 6.97
N ASN A 102 -3.94 -17.17 5.98
CA ASN A 102 -4.35 -18.57 5.91
C ASN A 102 -4.46 -19.01 4.44
N GLN A 103 -3.69 -20.01 4.05
CA GLN A 103 -3.64 -20.51 2.69
C GLN A 103 -4.97 -21.14 2.23
N TRP A 104 -5.71 -21.79 3.14
CA TRP A 104 -6.91 -22.59 2.84
C TRP A 104 -8.12 -22.12 3.66
N HIS A 105 -8.34 -20.80 3.72
CA HIS A 105 -9.45 -20.24 4.47
C HIS A 105 -10.80 -20.46 3.77
N ARG A 106 -11.86 -20.58 4.58
CA ARG A 106 -13.26 -20.52 4.15
C ARG A 106 -13.99 -19.45 4.95
N SER A 107 -14.92 -18.77 4.30
CA SER A 107 -15.71 -17.72 4.95
C SER A 107 -16.59 -18.29 6.05
N ASN A 108 -16.53 -17.69 7.24
CA ASN A 108 -17.47 -18.00 8.33
C ASN A 108 -18.78 -17.23 8.19
N LEU A 109 -18.79 -16.16 7.37
CA LEU A 109 -19.92 -15.23 7.24
C LEU A 109 -20.77 -15.51 6.01
N TYR A 110 -20.17 -16.06 4.93
CA TYR A 110 -20.82 -16.19 3.62
C TYR A 110 -20.69 -17.61 3.07
N SER A 111 -21.70 -18.46 3.36
CA SER A 111 -21.89 -19.77 2.72
C SER A 111 -20.63 -20.66 2.65
N ASN A 112 -19.74 -20.57 3.63
CA ASN A 112 -18.48 -21.32 3.63
C ASN A 112 -17.69 -21.20 2.32
N ALA A 113 -17.77 -20.06 1.65
CA ALA A 113 -17.11 -19.80 0.37
C ALA A 113 -15.59 -19.92 0.49
N PRO A 114 -14.90 -20.56 -0.47
CA PRO A 114 -13.45 -20.69 -0.44
C PRO A 114 -12.79 -19.31 -0.61
N MET A 115 -11.79 -19.04 0.23
CA MET A 115 -10.97 -17.85 0.23
C MET A 115 -9.47 -18.21 0.24
N PRO A 116 -8.94 -18.83 -0.86
CA PRO A 116 -7.53 -19.24 -0.91
C PRO A 116 -6.59 -18.06 -0.75
N PHE A 117 -5.45 -18.27 -0.08
CA PHE A 117 -4.43 -17.25 0.20
C PHE A 117 -4.98 -16.02 0.93
N MET A 118 -5.89 -16.26 1.88
CA MET A 118 -6.52 -15.21 2.66
C MET A 118 -5.49 -14.43 3.49
N GLN A 119 -5.59 -13.11 3.42
CA GLN A 119 -4.85 -12.15 4.23
C GLN A 119 -5.86 -11.18 4.84
N ARG A 120 -6.11 -11.32 6.14
CA ARG A 120 -7.13 -10.56 6.89
C ARG A 120 -6.65 -9.14 7.14
N LEU A 121 -7.51 -8.17 6.86
CA LEU A 121 -7.24 -6.74 7.08
C LEU A 121 -7.98 -6.20 8.30
N THR A 122 -9.19 -6.70 8.58
CA THR A 122 -10.01 -6.26 9.70
C THR A 122 -10.63 -7.45 10.44
N TRP A 123 -10.95 -7.30 11.72
CA TRP A 123 -11.56 -8.38 12.51
C TRP A 123 -13.04 -8.58 12.18
N ASP A 124 -13.71 -7.60 11.56
CA ASP A 124 -15.08 -7.70 11.07
C ASP A 124 -15.21 -8.41 9.70
N GLY A 125 -14.09 -8.87 9.12
CA GLY A 125 -14.11 -9.84 8.03
C GLY A 125 -13.57 -9.38 6.69
N ILE A 126 -13.04 -8.16 6.57
CA ILE A 126 -12.40 -7.71 5.31
C ILE A 126 -11.04 -8.40 5.15
N ALA A 127 -10.82 -8.96 3.96
CA ALA A 127 -9.58 -9.66 3.63
C ALA A 127 -9.26 -9.59 2.13
N LEU A 128 -7.97 -9.75 1.80
CA LEU A 128 -7.50 -10.12 0.47
C LEU A 128 -7.63 -11.64 0.31
N HIS A 129 -8.03 -12.14 -0.84
CA HIS A 129 -8.00 -13.58 -1.15
C HIS A 129 -8.10 -13.83 -2.66
N ALA A 130 -7.73 -15.01 -3.12
CA ALA A 130 -7.99 -15.42 -4.49
C ALA A 130 -9.50 -15.60 -4.71
N GLY A 131 -10.02 -15.11 -5.85
CA GLY A 131 -11.44 -15.23 -6.16
C GLY A 131 -11.79 -14.75 -7.56
N HIS A 132 -13.03 -15.02 -7.95
CA HIS A 132 -13.54 -14.59 -9.26
C HIS A 132 -13.63 -13.06 -9.32
N ASN A 133 -13.02 -12.49 -10.35
CA ASN A 133 -13.05 -11.06 -10.66
C ASN A 133 -13.84 -10.82 -11.96
N PRO A 134 -15.07 -10.31 -11.87
CA PRO A 134 -15.90 -10.04 -13.05
C PRO A 134 -15.58 -8.70 -13.74
N GLY A 135 -14.62 -7.90 -13.21
CA GLY A 135 -14.25 -6.59 -13.73
C GLY A 135 -14.96 -5.41 -13.10
N TYR A 136 -15.74 -5.66 -12.05
CA TYR A 136 -16.45 -4.64 -11.28
C TYR A 136 -16.55 -5.06 -9.80
N PRO A 137 -16.92 -4.14 -8.88
CA PRO A 137 -17.15 -4.46 -7.48
C PRO A 137 -18.29 -5.49 -7.33
N ALA A 138 -17.97 -6.68 -6.78
CA ALA A 138 -18.92 -7.80 -6.69
C ALA A 138 -18.77 -8.62 -5.41
N SER A 139 -17.92 -8.21 -4.45
CA SER A 139 -17.75 -8.89 -3.18
C SER A 139 -18.66 -8.31 -2.09
N HIS A 140 -18.65 -8.93 -0.92
CA HIS A 140 -19.28 -8.40 0.31
C HIS A 140 -18.26 -7.65 1.19
N GLY A 141 -17.31 -6.94 0.56
CA GLY A 141 -16.30 -6.14 1.25
C GLY A 141 -14.86 -6.63 1.05
N CYS A 142 -14.64 -7.91 0.90
CA CYS A 142 -13.31 -8.47 0.61
C CYS A 142 -12.78 -8.02 -0.75
N ILE A 143 -11.46 -8.13 -0.92
CA ILE A 143 -10.76 -7.80 -2.16
C ILE A 143 -10.36 -9.10 -2.84
N ARG A 144 -11.02 -9.42 -3.97
CA ARG A 144 -10.73 -10.61 -4.74
C ARG A 144 -9.60 -10.35 -5.72
N LEU A 145 -8.60 -11.22 -5.69
CA LEU A 145 -7.39 -11.19 -6.51
C LEU A 145 -7.38 -12.36 -7.50
N PRO A 146 -6.68 -12.25 -8.66
CA PRO A 146 -6.39 -13.40 -9.51
C PRO A 146 -5.61 -14.46 -8.73
N TYR A 147 -5.92 -15.74 -8.95
CA TYR A 147 -5.40 -16.85 -8.13
C TYR A 147 -3.86 -16.87 -8.04
N ALA A 148 -3.19 -16.88 -9.19
CA ALA A 148 -1.73 -16.94 -9.24
C ALA A 148 -1.07 -15.67 -8.66
N PHE A 149 -1.73 -14.51 -8.80
CA PHE A 149 -1.27 -13.28 -8.18
C PHE A 149 -1.41 -13.33 -6.65
N ALA A 150 -2.56 -13.78 -6.14
CA ALA A 150 -2.79 -13.95 -4.71
C ALA A 150 -1.81 -14.94 -4.08
N GLN A 151 -1.49 -16.03 -4.77
CA GLN A 151 -0.51 -17.03 -4.33
C GLN A 151 0.88 -16.42 -4.17
N LYS A 152 1.38 -15.72 -5.20
CA LYS A 152 2.71 -15.08 -5.13
C LYS A 152 2.73 -13.97 -4.09
N LEU A 153 1.70 -13.11 -4.04
CA LEU A 153 1.57 -12.05 -3.04
C LEU A 153 1.57 -12.62 -1.61
N PHE A 154 0.86 -13.72 -1.38
CA PHE A 154 0.84 -14.41 -0.09
C PHE A 154 2.24 -14.85 0.35
N GLY A 155 3.09 -15.32 -0.56
CA GLY A 155 4.49 -15.66 -0.27
C GLY A 155 5.38 -14.44 0.01
N MET A 156 5.07 -13.28 -0.58
CA MET A 156 5.88 -12.05 -0.49
C MET A 156 5.57 -11.21 0.76
N THR A 157 4.37 -11.32 1.31
CA THR A 157 3.91 -10.50 2.44
C THR A 157 4.13 -11.19 3.77
N SER A 158 4.14 -10.40 4.86
CA SER A 158 4.23 -10.86 6.24
C SER A 158 3.06 -10.31 7.08
N LEU A 159 2.84 -10.85 8.28
CA LEU A 159 1.95 -10.23 9.26
C LEU A 159 2.45 -8.82 9.58
N GLY A 160 1.53 -7.87 9.73
CA GLY A 160 1.82 -6.45 9.89
C GLY A 160 2.15 -5.74 8.58
N GLY A 161 2.28 -6.45 7.44
CA GLY A 161 2.48 -5.83 6.11
C GLY A 161 1.35 -4.83 5.80
N LEU A 162 1.70 -3.70 5.21
CA LEU A 162 0.77 -2.59 4.98
C LEU A 162 -0.06 -2.81 3.70
N VAL A 163 -1.36 -2.58 3.83
CA VAL A 163 -2.33 -2.53 2.73
C VAL A 163 -3.10 -1.22 2.81
N THR A 164 -2.93 -0.35 1.84
CA THR A 164 -3.70 0.89 1.70
C THR A 164 -4.87 0.67 0.75
N VAL A 165 -6.08 0.99 1.17
CA VAL A 165 -7.28 1.01 0.33
C VAL A 165 -7.69 2.45 0.11
N THR A 166 -7.77 2.89 -1.14
CA THR A 166 -8.06 4.28 -1.51
C THR A 166 -9.03 4.37 -2.70
N ARG A 167 -9.67 5.52 -2.87
CA ARG A 167 -10.43 5.86 -4.08
C ARG A 167 -9.57 6.54 -5.14
N ASP A 168 -8.35 6.92 -4.80
CA ASP A 168 -7.50 7.64 -5.72
C ASP A 168 -7.19 6.83 -6.97
N ARG A 169 -7.15 7.55 -8.06
CA ARG A 169 -6.72 7.00 -9.34
C ARG A 169 -5.20 6.89 -9.34
N LEU A 170 -4.69 5.82 -8.76
CA LEU A 170 -3.25 5.56 -8.72
C LEU A 170 -2.65 5.70 -10.11
N HIS A 171 -1.75 6.65 -10.27
CA HIS A 171 -0.90 6.74 -11.44
C HIS A 171 0.37 5.92 -11.16
N PRO A 172 0.89 5.16 -12.14
CA PRO A 172 2.13 4.37 -11.95
C PRO A 172 3.36 5.21 -11.55
N SER A 173 3.24 6.54 -11.63
CA SER A 173 4.29 7.49 -11.27
C SER A 173 4.15 8.10 -9.87
N LEU A 174 3.10 7.75 -9.11
CA LEU A 174 2.99 8.24 -7.75
C LEU A 174 3.95 7.47 -6.84
N THR A 175 4.76 8.21 -6.11
CA THR A 175 5.60 7.65 -5.03
C THR A 175 4.73 7.29 -3.83
N ILE A 176 5.20 6.38 -2.97
CA ILE A 176 4.49 6.01 -1.73
C ILE A 176 4.21 7.26 -0.87
N GLU A 177 5.13 8.24 -0.84
CA GLU A 177 4.94 9.50 -0.12
C GLU A 177 3.78 10.34 -0.67
N GLN A 178 3.64 10.42 -2.01
CA GLN A 178 2.53 11.15 -2.63
C GLN A 178 1.19 10.45 -2.38
N MET A 179 1.19 9.12 -2.33
CA MET A 179 0.01 8.33 -2.02
C MET A 179 -0.38 8.47 -0.55
N ALA A 180 0.59 8.42 0.37
CA ALA A 180 0.37 8.65 1.79
C ALA A 180 -0.13 10.08 2.08
N ALA A 181 0.37 11.08 1.38
CA ALA A 181 -0.09 12.46 1.48
C ALA A 181 -1.53 12.63 0.95
N ALA A 182 -1.89 11.96 -0.14
CA ALA A 182 -3.25 11.96 -0.68
C ALA A 182 -4.24 11.32 0.30
N ASP A 183 -3.88 10.18 0.92
CA ASP A 183 -4.69 9.52 1.94
C ASP A 183 -4.82 10.34 3.23
N ALA A 184 -3.77 11.05 3.64
CA ALA A 184 -3.82 11.96 4.79
C ALA A 184 -4.81 13.11 4.55
N MET A 185 -4.83 13.67 3.35
CA MET A 185 -5.81 14.71 2.98
C MET A 185 -7.24 14.15 2.89
N ALA A 186 -7.42 12.93 2.36
CA ALA A 186 -8.72 12.27 2.29
C ALA A 186 -9.29 11.99 3.69
N LYS A 187 -8.46 11.60 4.66
CA LYS A 187 -8.85 11.40 6.07
C LYS A 187 -9.31 12.69 6.76
N VAL A 188 -8.73 13.83 6.39
CA VAL A 188 -9.14 15.16 6.92
C VAL A 188 -10.49 15.60 6.33
N THR A 189 -10.81 15.19 5.11
CA THR A 189 -12.04 15.59 4.41
C THR A 189 -13.19 14.58 4.58
N ALA A 190 -12.91 13.37 5.06
CA ALA A 190 -13.94 12.36 5.30
C ALA A 190 -14.82 12.73 6.50
N PRO A 191 -16.15 12.65 6.40
CA PRO A 191 -17.02 12.79 7.58
C PRO A 191 -16.70 11.69 8.59
N ALA A 192 -16.68 12.04 9.87
CA ALA A 192 -16.41 11.11 10.95
C ALA A 192 -17.27 9.83 10.79
N PRO A 193 -16.73 8.63 11.02
CA PRO A 193 -17.50 7.40 10.93
C PRO A 193 -18.64 7.49 11.92
N ALA A 194 -19.86 7.23 11.46
CA ALA A 194 -21.04 7.14 12.31
C ALA A 194 -20.74 6.14 13.42
N LYS A 195 -20.96 6.54 14.68
CA LYS A 195 -20.79 5.63 15.82
C LYS A 195 -21.66 4.40 15.58
N PRO A 196 -21.14 3.18 15.76
CA PRO A 196 -21.98 2.00 15.70
C PRO A 196 -23.08 2.15 16.76
N VAL A 197 -24.32 2.16 16.32
CA VAL A 197 -25.46 2.02 17.23
C VAL A 197 -25.38 0.58 17.73
N LEU A 198 -24.90 0.41 18.96
CA LEU A 198 -25.03 -0.84 19.69
C LEU A 198 -26.53 -0.97 20.04
N ASP A 199 -27.27 -1.60 19.15
CA ASP A 199 -28.61 -2.11 19.46
C ASP A 199 -28.42 -3.32 20.39
N ILE A 200 -28.30 -3.04 21.68
CA ILE A 200 -28.35 -4.08 22.72
C ILE A 200 -29.82 -4.34 23.01
N ASP A 201 -30.38 -5.32 22.32
CA ASP A 201 -31.66 -5.86 22.74
C ASP A 201 -31.56 -6.32 24.21
N PRO A 202 -32.40 -5.80 25.11
CA PRO A 202 -32.41 -6.27 26.49
C PRO A 202 -32.87 -7.72 26.50
N ILE A 203 -31.96 -8.64 26.86
CA ILE A 203 -32.31 -10.05 27.14
C ILE A 203 -33.30 -10.04 28.29
N ILE A 204 -34.58 -10.16 27.98
CA ILE A 204 -35.62 -10.37 28.97
C ILE A 204 -35.47 -11.80 29.51
N PHE A 205 -34.84 -11.92 30.68
CA PHE A 205 -34.77 -13.16 31.41
C PHE A 205 -36.13 -13.48 31.99
N VAL A 206 -36.90 -14.38 31.38
CA VAL A 206 -38.15 -14.89 31.92
C VAL A 206 -37.84 -16.12 32.80
N PRO A 207 -37.99 -16.07 34.13
CA PRO A 207 -37.77 -17.22 34.96
C PRO A 207 -38.85 -18.26 34.71
N ARG A 208 -38.46 -19.48 34.41
CA ARG A 208 -39.33 -20.66 34.22
C ARG A 208 -39.89 -21.06 35.57
N VAL A 209 -41.17 -20.74 35.83
CA VAL A 209 -41.88 -21.24 37.02
C VAL A 209 -42.19 -22.73 36.82
N SER A 210 -41.54 -23.57 37.64
CA SER A 210 -41.86 -24.98 37.74
C SER A 210 -43.19 -25.13 38.48
N ARG A 211 -44.19 -25.66 37.82
CA ARG A 211 -45.42 -26.15 38.51
C ARG A 211 -45.20 -27.60 38.91
N ARG A 212 -45.38 -27.82 40.18
CA ARG A 212 -45.60 -29.17 40.74
C ARG A 212 -47.03 -29.61 40.51
#